data_e6fd97a9d8063aa86361dc539f23841d
#
_entry.id   e6fd97a9d8063aa86361dc539f23841d
#
_cell.length_a   1.000
_cell.length_b   1.000
_cell.length_c   1.000
_cell.angle_alpha   90.00
_cell.angle_beta   90.00
_cell.angle_gamma   90.00
#
_symmetry.space_group_name_H-M   'P 1'
#
loop_
_entity.id
_entity.type
_entity.pdbx_description
1 polymer ?
#
loop_
_entity_poly.entity_id
_entity_poly.type
_entity_poly.pdbx_seq_one_letter_code
_entity_poly.pdbx_strand_id
1 'polypeptide(L)'
;MKAVRMIEPGRPLELQHIPIPSSGEEDVLVRVRAAGICHSDAHYRAGRSSMGSLPITLGHEISGEVEWVGSKVTTAKAGERVCLHYNISCGHCDYCKASHEQFCTTVKMLGHHVDGGYAEYVAVPARNVIPLPEEIPFEEGATLMCASATALHALRRGRVTAGETVAIFGVGGLGLSAIQLAKALGAVEVYAVDIKLDKLELASEYGAVPINASRTDTVEEIRKMTKGKGVNLALEMIGLPETMKQTIQSLGVMGRAVIVGLSQVPLEVHPYQTLIGQEAEIIGSNDHLLQELPLLIDMARQRVLDTSRVVSQRIPLDAEKINQRLDDLENYTEDVRAVIVQQD
;
A
#
# COMPACT_ATOMS: atom_id res chain seq x y z
N MET A 1 -23.15 12.14 -9.91
CA MET A 1 -22.41 10.88 -9.88
C MET A 1 -22.74 10.08 -8.63
N LYS A 2 -22.59 8.75 -8.69
CA LYS A 2 -22.65 7.88 -7.50
C LYS A 2 -21.34 7.95 -6.73
N ALA A 3 -21.42 7.94 -5.39
CA ALA A 3 -20.27 7.84 -4.50
C ALA A 3 -20.66 7.09 -3.21
N VAL A 4 -19.78 6.23 -2.71
CA VAL A 4 -19.95 5.55 -1.42
C VAL A 4 -19.16 6.33 -0.38
N ARG A 5 -19.85 6.93 0.58
CA ARG A 5 -19.32 7.97 1.45
C ARG A 5 -19.40 7.63 2.92
N MET A 6 -18.40 8.06 3.66
CA MET A 6 -18.40 8.07 5.12
C MET A 6 -19.07 9.36 5.61
N ILE A 7 -20.17 9.20 6.34
CA ILE A 7 -20.93 10.32 6.92
C ILE A 7 -20.43 10.59 8.33
N GLU A 8 -20.17 9.52 9.07
CA GLU A 8 -19.70 9.55 10.46
C GLU A 8 -18.75 8.36 10.71
N PRO A 9 -17.62 8.56 11.42
CA PRO A 9 -16.76 7.46 11.83
C PRO A 9 -17.50 6.45 12.70
N GLY A 10 -17.16 5.16 12.54
CA GLY A 10 -17.81 4.05 13.26
C GLY A 10 -19.16 3.65 12.67
N ARG A 11 -19.59 4.23 11.56
CA ARG A 11 -20.84 3.86 10.86
C ARG A 11 -20.54 3.25 9.50
N PRO A 12 -21.43 2.41 8.96
CA PRO A 12 -21.33 1.96 7.57
C PRO A 12 -21.29 3.12 6.59
N LEU A 13 -20.54 2.94 5.50
CA LEU A 13 -20.54 3.88 4.37
C LEU A 13 -21.90 3.85 3.65
N GLU A 14 -22.31 4.97 3.09
CA GLU A 14 -23.59 5.13 2.41
C GLU A 14 -23.41 5.50 0.93
N LEU A 15 -24.25 4.90 0.06
CA LEU A 15 -24.34 5.30 -1.34
C LEU A 15 -25.08 6.63 -1.45
N GLN A 16 -24.46 7.62 -2.04
CA GLN A 16 -25.04 8.95 -2.29
C GLN A 16 -24.92 9.35 -3.75
N HIS A 17 -25.83 10.22 -4.20
CA HIS A 17 -25.74 10.92 -5.48
C HIS A 17 -25.26 12.35 -5.21
N ILE A 18 -24.07 12.66 -5.68
CA ILE A 18 -23.42 13.96 -5.49
C ILE A 18 -23.08 14.59 -6.85
N PRO A 19 -22.86 15.90 -6.93
CA PRO A 19 -22.34 16.52 -8.14
C PRO A 19 -21.00 15.90 -8.57
N ILE A 20 -20.72 15.89 -9.87
CA ILE A 20 -19.38 15.59 -10.37
C ILE A 20 -18.44 16.68 -9.83
N PRO A 21 -17.23 16.33 -9.32
CA PRO A 21 -16.33 17.32 -8.75
C PRO A 21 -15.92 18.36 -9.79
N SER A 22 -15.91 19.62 -9.37
CA SER A 22 -15.37 20.71 -10.19
C SER A 22 -13.85 20.58 -10.26
N SER A 23 -13.29 20.78 -11.44
CA SER A 23 -11.86 20.72 -11.71
C SER A 23 -11.34 22.10 -12.10
N GLY A 24 -10.19 22.50 -11.55
CA GLY A 24 -9.52 23.75 -11.86
C GLY A 24 -8.68 23.69 -13.12
N GLU A 25 -8.03 24.79 -13.49
CA GLU A 25 -7.23 24.90 -14.72
C GLU A 25 -5.99 23.96 -14.74
N GLU A 26 -5.54 23.50 -13.57
CA GLU A 26 -4.38 22.60 -13.42
C GLU A 26 -4.78 21.18 -13.02
N ASP A 27 -6.10 20.91 -12.96
CA ASP A 27 -6.64 19.61 -12.53
C ASP A 27 -7.01 18.71 -13.69
N VAL A 28 -7.14 17.44 -13.38
CA VAL A 28 -7.64 16.39 -14.26
C VAL A 28 -8.86 15.75 -13.58
N LEU A 29 -9.95 15.59 -14.33
CA LEU A 29 -11.09 14.78 -13.93
C LEU A 29 -10.88 13.36 -14.47
N VAL A 30 -10.90 12.39 -13.60
CA VAL A 30 -10.72 10.97 -13.95
C VAL A 30 -12.01 10.22 -13.71
N ARG A 31 -12.47 9.50 -14.73
CA ARG A 31 -13.50 8.47 -14.61
C ARG A 31 -12.87 7.25 -13.95
N VAL A 32 -13.29 6.91 -12.75
CA VAL A 32 -12.75 5.78 -12.00
C VAL A 32 -13.18 4.47 -12.65
N ARG A 33 -12.23 3.64 -13.02
CA ARG A 33 -12.46 2.28 -13.55
C ARG A 33 -12.23 1.22 -12.47
N ALA A 34 -11.26 1.45 -11.59
CA ALA A 34 -11.03 0.59 -10.44
C ALA A 34 -10.55 1.37 -9.21
N ALA A 35 -10.98 0.91 -8.04
CA ALA A 35 -10.51 1.43 -6.76
C ALA A 35 -10.25 0.26 -5.79
N GLY A 36 -9.00 0.14 -5.30
CA GLY A 36 -8.63 -0.87 -4.32
C GLY A 36 -9.22 -0.56 -2.94
N ILE A 37 -9.54 -1.61 -2.18
CA ILE A 37 -9.99 -1.50 -0.79
C ILE A 37 -8.81 -1.86 0.12
N CYS A 38 -8.33 -0.88 0.87
CA CYS A 38 -7.16 -0.99 1.73
C CYS A 38 -7.55 -1.13 3.21
N HIS A 39 -6.67 -1.72 4.01
CA HIS A 39 -6.82 -1.77 5.47
C HIS A 39 -6.90 -0.37 6.10
N SER A 40 -6.24 0.61 5.49
CA SER A 40 -6.35 2.02 5.91
C SER A 40 -7.77 2.56 5.81
N ASP A 41 -8.55 2.18 4.77
CA ASP A 41 -9.95 2.59 4.64
C ASP A 41 -10.81 2.02 5.76
N ALA A 42 -10.53 0.78 6.21
CA ALA A 42 -11.19 0.19 7.37
C ALA A 42 -10.85 0.95 8.66
N HIS A 43 -9.59 1.36 8.84
CA HIS A 43 -9.18 2.21 9.98
C HIS A 43 -9.85 3.58 9.94
N TYR A 44 -10.00 4.19 8.75
CA TYR A 44 -10.69 5.48 8.59
C TYR A 44 -12.16 5.34 8.95
N ARG A 45 -12.85 4.33 8.40
CA ARG A 45 -14.25 4.06 8.75
C ARG A 45 -14.44 3.82 10.24
N ALA A 46 -13.54 3.07 10.89
CA ALA A 46 -13.59 2.80 12.33
C ALA A 46 -13.26 4.01 13.21
N GLY A 47 -12.87 5.15 12.64
CA GLY A 47 -12.52 6.37 13.39
C GLY A 47 -11.18 6.28 14.11
N ARG A 48 -10.28 5.38 13.69
CA ARG A 48 -8.93 5.23 14.29
C ARG A 48 -7.94 6.29 13.82
N SER A 49 -8.34 7.15 12.88
CA SER A 49 -7.55 8.25 12.34
C SER A 49 -8.42 9.51 12.26
N SER A 50 -7.82 10.68 12.51
CA SER A 50 -8.53 11.94 12.33
C SER A 50 -8.74 12.18 10.84
N MET A 51 -10.00 12.26 10.42
CA MET A 51 -10.36 12.48 9.02
C MET A 51 -10.39 13.99 8.69
N GLY A 52 -10.34 14.28 7.39
CA GLY A 52 -10.68 15.61 6.88
C GLY A 52 -12.14 15.97 7.12
N SER A 53 -12.70 16.84 6.29
CA SER A 53 -14.13 17.24 6.40
C SER A 53 -15.05 16.08 6.05
N LEU A 54 -16.07 15.87 6.85
CA LEU A 54 -17.15 14.92 6.58
C LEU A 54 -18.38 15.65 5.99
N PRO A 55 -19.18 14.97 5.14
CA PRO A 55 -19.01 13.61 4.63
C PRO A 55 -17.88 13.51 3.60
N ILE A 56 -17.21 12.35 3.49
CA ILE A 56 -16.09 12.12 2.58
C ILE A 56 -16.21 10.79 1.83
N THR A 57 -15.77 10.75 0.59
CA THR A 57 -15.64 9.54 -0.22
C THR A 57 -14.27 8.89 0.07
N LEU A 58 -14.26 7.64 0.52
CA LEU A 58 -13.01 6.90 0.77
C LEU A 58 -12.39 6.38 -0.54
N GLY A 59 -11.29 5.63 -0.41
CA GLY A 59 -10.57 4.98 -1.51
C GLY A 59 -9.42 5.83 -2.05
N HIS A 60 -8.20 5.35 -1.86
CA HIS A 60 -6.97 6.04 -2.26
C HIS A 60 -6.16 5.25 -3.31
N GLU A 61 -6.55 4.04 -3.63
CA GLU A 61 -5.95 3.21 -4.67
C GLU A 61 -6.81 3.32 -5.94
N ILE A 62 -6.43 4.17 -6.88
CA ILE A 62 -7.31 4.57 -7.98
C ILE A 62 -6.62 4.39 -9.33
N SER A 63 -7.34 3.78 -10.26
CA SER A 63 -7.04 3.82 -11.68
C SER A 63 -8.28 4.13 -12.51
N GLY A 64 -8.08 4.70 -13.68
CA GLY A 64 -9.20 5.09 -14.52
C GLY A 64 -8.79 5.71 -15.83
N GLU A 65 -9.70 6.42 -16.44
CA GLU A 65 -9.51 7.13 -17.70
C GLU A 65 -9.70 8.63 -17.49
N VAL A 66 -8.85 9.42 -18.10
CA VAL A 66 -8.99 10.88 -18.09
C VAL A 66 -10.25 11.29 -18.85
N GLU A 67 -11.21 11.86 -18.16
CA GLU A 67 -12.45 12.38 -18.74
C GLU A 67 -12.28 13.80 -19.26
N TRP A 68 -11.57 14.64 -18.48
CA TRP A 68 -11.36 16.05 -18.81
C TRP A 68 -10.03 16.54 -18.21
N VAL A 69 -9.44 17.54 -18.87
CA VAL A 69 -8.21 18.20 -18.44
C VAL A 69 -8.37 19.72 -18.39
N GLY A 70 -7.79 20.35 -17.39
CA GLY A 70 -7.77 21.80 -17.24
C GLY A 70 -6.91 22.48 -18.32
N SER A 71 -7.20 23.76 -18.57
CA SER A 71 -6.60 24.54 -19.65
C SER A 71 -5.07 24.71 -19.56
N LYS A 72 -4.50 24.51 -18.36
CA LYS A 72 -3.03 24.56 -18.12
C LYS A 72 -2.37 23.19 -18.07
N VAL A 73 -3.14 22.10 -18.19
CA VAL A 73 -2.61 20.74 -18.16
C VAL A 73 -1.99 20.40 -19.51
N THR A 74 -0.73 20.01 -19.49
CA THR A 74 0.04 19.58 -20.68
C THR A 74 0.57 18.15 -20.57
N THR A 75 0.42 17.52 -19.38
CA THR A 75 1.00 16.21 -19.05
C THR A 75 0.01 15.06 -19.18
N ALA A 76 -1.26 15.34 -19.44
CA ALA A 76 -2.32 14.36 -19.63
C ALA A 76 -3.33 14.85 -20.67
N LYS A 77 -4.07 13.94 -21.29
CA LYS A 77 -5.15 14.23 -22.25
C LYS A 77 -6.34 13.31 -22.04
N ALA A 78 -7.54 13.75 -22.47
CA ALA A 78 -8.76 12.96 -22.40
C ALA A 78 -8.60 11.61 -23.12
N GLY A 79 -9.13 10.54 -22.53
CA GLY A 79 -9.05 9.16 -22.99
C GLY A 79 -7.78 8.43 -22.56
N GLU A 80 -6.83 9.06 -21.90
CA GLU A 80 -5.64 8.35 -21.37
C GLU A 80 -6.00 7.48 -20.16
N ARG A 81 -5.44 6.28 -20.15
CA ARG A 81 -5.49 5.36 -19.00
C ARG A 81 -4.47 5.80 -17.95
N VAL A 82 -4.89 5.89 -16.70
CA VAL A 82 -4.07 6.46 -15.63
C VAL A 82 -4.26 5.74 -14.30
N CYS A 83 -3.24 5.84 -13.46
CA CYS A 83 -3.30 5.63 -12.02
C CYS A 83 -3.12 6.97 -11.31
N LEU A 84 -3.56 7.06 -10.05
CA LEU A 84 -3.48 8.28 -9.28
C LEU A 84 -2.59 8.12 -8.04
N HIS A 85 -1.57 8.97 -7.95
CA HIS A 85 -0.85 9.15 -6.69
C HIS A 85 -1.73 9.89 -5.70
N TYR A 86 -2.04 9.26 -4.58
CA TYR A 86 -3.04 9.80 -3.66
C TYR A 86 -2.55 10.97 -2.77
N ASN A 87 -1.23 11.18 -2.66
CA ASN A 87 -0.68 12.31 -1.92
C ASN A 87 -0.64 13.58 -2.78
N ILE A 88 -1.61 14.46 -2.57
CA ILE A 88 -1.67 15.77 -3.21
C ILE A 88 -0.74 16.72 -2.43
N SER A 89 0.47 16.89 -2.91
CA SER A 89 1.50 17.73 -2.31
C SER A 89 1.65 19.07 -3.03
N CYS A 90 2.18 20.11 -2.34
CA CYS A 90 2.28 21.45 -2.91
C CYS A 90 3.36 21.60 -4.01
N GLY A 91 4.36 20.70 -4.05
CA GLY A 91 5.45 20.72 -5.04
C GLY A 91 6.57 21.73 -4.81
N HIS A 92 6.46 22.63 -3.83
CA HIS A 92 7.40 23.75 -3.67
C HIS A 92 7.96 23.94 -2.25
N CYS A 93 7.42 23.28 -1.21
CA CYS A 93 8.02 23.30 0.13
C CYS A 93 9.35 22.52 0.15
N ASP A 94 10.12 22.65 1.23
CA ASP A 94 11.44 22.04 1.33
C ASP A 94 11.39 20.51 1.22
N TYR A 95 10.36 19.87 1.77
CA TYR A 95 10.15 18.42 1.62
C TYR A 95 9.87 18.03 0.18
N CYS A 96 9.00 18.76 -0.53
CA CYS A 96 8.72 18.48 -1.94
C CYS A 96 9.95 18.69 -2.82
N LYS A 97 10.74 19.76 -2.58
CA LYS A 97 11.98 20.02 -3.31
C LYS A 97 13.05 18.96 -3.05
N ALA A 98 13.05 18.37 -1.86
CA ALA A 98 13.94 17.26 -1.50
C ALA A 98 13.41 15.87 -1.94
N SER A 99 12.32 15.81 -2.70
CA SER A 99 11.65 14.57 -3.12
C SER A 99 11.19 13.70 -1.95
N HIS A 100 10.63 14.34 -0.93
CA HIS A 100 10.02 13.75 0.26
C HIS A 100 8.59 14.28 0.44
N GLU A 101 7.81 14.28 -0.63
CA GLU A 101 6.49 14.90 -0.69
C GLU A 101 5.46 14.29 0.26
N GLN A 102 5.66 13.06 0.74
CA GLN A 102 4.83 12.44 1.79
C GLN A 102 4.88 13.23 3.11
N PHE A 103 5.90 14.07 3.30
CA PHE A 103 6.04 15.00 4.43
C PHE A 103 5.72 16.45 4.07
N CYS A 104 5.07 16.69 2.94
CA CYS A 104 4.66 18.03 2.53
C CYS A 104 3.80 18.67 3.62
N THR A 105 4.09 19.92 3.98
CA THR A 105 3.40 20.62 5.09
C THR A 105 1.92 20.89 4.85
N THR A 106 1.48 20.79 3.59
CA THR A 106 0.08 20.98 3.16
C THR A 106 -0.46 19.77 2.40
N VAL A 107 0.13 18.59 2.61
CA VAL A 107 -0.32 17.37 1.93
C VAL A 107 -1.79 17.08 2.24
N LYS A 108 -2.52 16.71 1.20
CA LYS A 108 -3.87 16.16 1.31
C LYS A 108 -3.88 14.79 0.66
N MET A 109 -4.58 13.85 1.26
CA MET A 109 -4.69 12.49 0.72
C MET A 109 -6.09 12.27 0.16
N LEU A 110 -6.16 11.68 -1.04
CA LEU A 110 -7.41 11.15 -1.59
C LEU A 110 -7.98 10.09 -0.64
N GLY A 111 -9.28 10.11 -0.42
CA GLY A 111 -9.96 9.19 0.48
C GLY A 111 -9.74 9.43 1.98
N HIS A 112 -9.01 10.50 2.36
CA HIS A 112 -8.74 10.84 3.76
C HIS A 112 -8.98 12.33 4.06
N HIS A 113 -8.39 13.23 3.28
CA HIS A 113 -8.54 14.68 3.43
C HIS A 113 -9.46 15.28 2.36
N VAL A 114 -9.53 14.65 1.20
CA VAL A 114 -10.37 15.00 0.07
C VAL A 114 -11.03 13.74 -0.49
N ASP A 115 -12.11 13.90 -1.25
CA ASP A 115 -12.85 12.78 -1.83
C ASP A 115 -11.93 11.86 -2.67
N GLY A 116 -12.10 10.56 -2.51
CA GLY A 116 -11.34 9.49 -3.13
C GLY A 116 -12.12 8.70 -4.18
N GLY A 117 -11.67 7.47 -4.43
CA GLY A 117 -12.06 6.64 -5.58
C GLY A 117 -13.31 5.77 -5.41
N TYR A 118 -13.97 5.76 -4.24
CA TYR A 118 -15.24 5.03 -4.11
C TYR A 118 -16.38 5.85 -4.74
N ALA A 119 -16.16 6.34 -5.95
CA ALA A 119 -17.06 7.17 -6.74
C ALA A 119 -16.86 6.94 -8.23
N GLU A 120 -17.78 7.42 -9.06
CA GLU A 120 -17.67 7.33 -10.52
C GLU A 120 -16.58 8.26 -11.09
N TYR A 121 -16.30 9.38 -10.41
CA TYR A 121 -15.30 10.37 -10.84
C TYR A 121 -14.52 10.91 -9.64
N VAL A 122 -13.27 11.28 -9.90
CA VAL A 122 -12.40 11.98 -8.95
C VAL A 122 -11.61 13.08 -9.67
N ALA A 123 -11.45 14.22 -9.01
CA ALA A 123 -10.62 15.32 -9.51
C ALA A 123 -9.29 15.40 -8.76
N VAL A 124 -8.18 15.54 -9.48
CA VAL A 124 -6.83 15.61 -8.91
C VAL A 124 -5.98 16.61 -9.68
N PRO A 125 -4.95 17.23 -9.06
CA PRO A 125 -3.94 17.96 -9.79
C PRO A 125 -3.23 17.07 -10.82
N ALA A 126 -2.94 17.61 -12.00
CA ALA A 126 -2.32 16.85 -13.10
C ALA A 126 -1.01 16.15 -12.71
N ARG A 127 -0.26 16.69 -11.74
CA ARG A 127 0.97 16.08 -11.22
C ARG A 127 0.76 14.74 -10.50
N ASN A 128 -0.46 14.45 -10.08
CA ASN A 128 -0.83 13.21 -9.40
C ASN A 128 -1.24 12.09 -10.37
N VAL A 129 -1.25 12.39 -11.66
CA VAL A 129 -1.67 11.46 -12.71
C VAL A 129 -0.45 10.73 -13.26
N ILE A 130 -0.49 9.40 -13.27
CA ILE A 130 0.55 8.52 -13.79
C ILE A 130 -0.02 7.69 -14.93
N PRO A 131 0.58 7.70 -16.13
CA PRO A 131 0.12 6.89 -17.25
C PRO A 131 0.08 5.40 -16.90
N LEU A 132 -1.00 4.71 -17.27
CA LEU A 132 -1.18 3.27 -17.09
C LEU A 132 -1.14 2.59 -18.46
N PRO A 133 -0.12 1.76 -18.76
CA PRO A 133 -0.02 1.00 -20.01
C PRO A 133 -1.25 0.09 -20.24
N GLU A 134 -1.58 -0.16 -21.50
CA GLU A 134 -2.75 -0.98 -21.88
C GLU A 134 -2.63 -2.43 -21.40
N GLU A 135 -1.40 -2.93 -21.26
CA GLU A 135 -1.11 -4.28 -20.81
C GLU A 135 -1.45 -4.54 -19.34
N ILE A 136 -1.63 -3.47 -18.55
CA ILE A 136 -1.98 -3.57 -17.13
C ILE A 136 -3.48 -3.29 -16.97
N PRO A 137 -4.28 -4.26 -16.49
CA PRO A 137 -5.69 -4.02 -16.14
C PRO A 137 -5.87 -2.91 -15.11
N PHE A 138 -6.99 -2.21 -15.13
CA PHE A 138 -7.25 -1.12 -14.18
C PHE A 138 -7.20 -1.59 -12.73
N GLU A 139 -7.79 -2.75 -12.42
CA GLU A 139 -7.78 -3.30 -11.06
C GLU A 139 -6.36 -3.61 -10.56
N GLU A 140 -5.47 -4.06 -11.42
CA GLU A 140 -4.05 -4.24 -11.07
C GLU A 140 -3.38 -2.88 -10.89
N GLY A 141 -3.60 -1.94 -11.82
CA GLY A 141 -3.08 -0.57 -11.73
C GLY A 141 -3.48 0.14 -10.44
N ALA A 142 -4.72 -0.02 -9.99
CA ALA A 142 -5.19 0.57 -8.73
C ALA A 142 -4.39 0.05 -7.53
N THR A 143 -4.18 -1.26 -7.43
CA THR A 143 -3.45 -1.87 -6.28
C THR A 143 -1.97 -1.51 -6.24
N LEU A 144 -1.36 -1.15 -7.39
CA LEU A 144 0.01 -0.64 -7.42
C LEU A 144 0.18 0.63 -6.61
N MET A 145 -0.85 1.48 -6.53
CA MET A 145 -0.77 2.85 -6.00
C MET A 145 -0.66 2.95 -4.48
N CYS A 146 -0.88 1.87 -3.75
CA CYS A 146 -0.65 1.83 -2.29
C CYS A 146 0.16 0.60 -1.91
N ALA A 147 -0.40 -0.61 -2.06
CA ALA A 147 0.21 -1.83 -1.57
C ALA A 147 1.62 -2.05 -2.15
N SER A 148 1.76 -2.02 -3.47
CA SER A 148 3.04 -2.26 -4.12
C SER A 148 4.01 -1.09 -3.97
N ALA A 149 3.50 0.15 -4.04
CA ALA A 149 4.31 1.35 -3.89
C ALA A 149 4.90 1.47 -2.48
N THR A 150 4.10 1.22 -1.44
CA THR A 150 4.56 1.19 -0.04
C THR A 150 5.60 0.08 0.18
N ALA A 151 5.40 -1.09 -0.43
CA ALA A 151 6.37 -2.19 -0.36
C ALA A 151 7.71 -1.83 -1.01
N LEU A 152 7.70 -1.19 -2.19
CA LEU A 152 8.90 -0.72 -2.86
C LEU A 152 9.63 0.34 -2.01
N HIS A 153 8.88 1.30 -1.47
CA HIS A 153 9.46 2.33 -0.60
C HIS A 153 10.09 1.73 0.65
N ALA A 154 9.42 0.77 1.32
CA ALA A 154 9.95 0.09 2.49
C ALA A 154 11.26 -0.64 2.20
N LEU A 155 11.35 -1.36 1.08
CA LEU A 155 12.58 -2.04 0.64
C LEU A 155 13.72 -1.04 0.36
N ARG A 156 13.42 0.11 -0.25
CA ARG A 156 14.37 1.19 -0.48
C ARG A 156 14.80 1.84 0.83
N ARG A 157 13.87 2.09 1.75
CA ARG A 157 14.18 2.59 3.10
C ARG A 157 15.09 1.61 3.85
N GLY A 158 14.81 0.31 3.70
CA GLY A 158 15.64 -0.77 4.23
C GLY A 158 16.95 -0.96 3.48
N ARG A 159 17.19 -0.25 2.38
CA ARG A 159 18.41 -0.33 1.57
C ARG A 159 18.74 -1.77 1.15
N VAL A 160 17.71 -2.53 0.72
CA VAL A 160 17.92 -3.90 0.25
C VAL A 160 18.96 -3.94 -0.86
N THR A 161 19.86 -4.89 -0.80
CA THR A 161 20.92 -5.09 -1.80
C THR A 161 20.98 -6.55 -2.26
N ALA A 162 21.59 -6.76 -3.42
CA ALA A 162 21.77 -8.10 -3.97
C ALA A 162 22.59 -8.98 -3.01
N GLY A 163 22.15 -10.22 -2.84
CA GLY A 163 22.81 -11.19 -1.95
C GLY A 163 22.27 -11.22 -0.52
N GLU A 164 21.35 -10.34 -0.15
CA GLU A 164 20.77 -10.29 1.19
C GLU A 164 19.63 -11.29 1.38
N THR A 165 19.40 -11.66 2.64
CA THR A 165 18.22 -12.41 3.10
C THR A 165 17.20 -11.43 3.67
N VAL A 166 15.92 -11.61 3.31
CA VAL A 166 14.82 -10.72 3.71
C VAL A 166 13.72 -11.53 4.41
N ALA A 167 13.23 -11.06 5.55
CA ALA A 167 12.02 -11.59 6.17
C ALA A 167 10.87 -10.58 6.04
N ILE A 168 9.67 -11.06 5.70
CA ILE A 168 8.48 -10.23 5.52
C ILE A 168 7.40 -10.75 6.45
N PHE A 169 7.03 -9.93 7.43
CA PHE A 169 5.99 -10.21 8.41
C PHE A 169 4.66 -9.60 7.95
N GLY A 170 3.70 -10.46 7.62
CA GLY A 170 2.43 -10.14 7.02
C GLY A 170 2.44 -10.29 5.49
N VAL A 171 1.72 -11.31 5.00
CA VAL A 171 1.67 -11.68 3.57
C VAL A 171 0.29 -11.33 2.98
N GLY A 172 -0.19 -10.12 3.24
CA GLY A 172 -1.30 -9.50 2.53
C GLY A 172 -0.83 -8.86 1.21
N GLY A 173 -1.60 -7.96 0.65
CA GLY A 173 -1.26 -7.28 -0.62
C GLY A 173 0.11 -6.59 -0.59
N LEU A 174 0.48 -5.93 0.53
CA LEU A 174 1.80 -5.34 0.72
C LEU A 174 2.90 -6.42 0.73
N GLY A 175 2.73 -7.46 1.54
CA GLY A 175 3.74 -8.51 1.70
C GLY A 175 3.99 -9.31 0.42
N LEU A 176 2.94 -9.66 -0.33
CA LEU A 176 3.07 -10.32 -1.63
C LEU A 176 3.81 -9.47 -2.66
N SER A 177 3.57 -8.16 -2.67
CA SER A 177 4.33 -7.22 -3.49
C SER A 177 5.78 -7.12 -3.01
N ALA A 178 6.01 -7.05 -1.68
CA ALA A 178 7.35 -6.97 -1.11
C ALA A 178 8.20 -8.21 -1.41
N ILE A 179 7.60 -9.41 -1.42
CA ILE A 179 8.29 -10.65 -1.80
C ILE A 179 8.86 -10.55 -3.21
N GLN A 180 8.03 -10.21 -4.17
CA GLN A 180 8.41 -10.11 -5.57
C GLN A 180 9.45 -9.00 -5.79
N LEU A 181 9.22 -7.83 -5.20
CA LEU A 181 10.12 -6.68 -5.28
C LEU A 181 11.46 -6.95 -4.60
N ALA A 182 11.50 -7.62 -3.44
CA ALA A 182 12.75 -8.00 -2.79
C ALA A 182 13.59 -8.91 -3.67
N LYS A 183 12.96 -9.91 -4.30
CA LYS A 183 13.64 -10.80 -5.25
C LYS A 183 14.14 -10.04 -6.49
N ALA A 184 13.32 -9.16 -7.05
CA ALA A 184 13.70 -8.32 -8.20
C ALA A 184 14.87 -7.38 -7.88
N LEU A 185 14.99 -6.93 -6.63
CA LEU A 185 16.10 -6.12 -6.13
C LEU A 185 17.32 -6.96 -5.73
N GLY A 186 17.28 -8.29 -5.90
CA GLY A 186 18.43 -9.18 -5.76
C GLY A 186 18.52 -9.91 -4.42
N ALA A 187 17.49 -9.91 -3.58
CA ALA A 187 17.44 -10.74 -2.39
C ALA A 187 17.61 -12.22 -2.78
N VAL A 188 18.54 -12.93 -2.14
CA VAL A 188 18.82 -14.35 -2.45
C VAL A 188 17.80 -15.27 -1.82
N GLU A 189 17.29 -14.89 -0.65
CA GLU A 189 16.29 -15.64 0.07
C GLU A 189 15.27 -14.68 0.70
N VAL A 190 13.98 -15.02 0.58
CA VAL A 190 12.88 -14.24 1.15
C VAL A 190 12.03 -15.18 2.01
N TYR A 191 11.92 -14.88 3.30
CA TYR A 191 11.06 -15.60 4.24
C TYR A 191 9.73 -14.86 4.38
N ALA A 192 8.62 -15.57 4.17
CA ALA A 192 7.27 -15.03 4.26
C ALA A 192 6.60 -15.53 5.54
N VAL A 193 6.26 -14.63 6.44
CA VAL A 193 5.68 -14.94 7.76
C VAL A 193 4.22 -14.51 7.79
N ASP A 194 3.31 -15.46 8.00
CA ASP A 194 1.87 -15.21 8.19
C ASP A 194 1.25 -16.35 9.01
N ILE A 195 0.01 -16.19 9.45
CA ILE A 195 -0.77 -17.21 10.13
C ILE A 195 -1.69 -17.97 9.16
N LYS A 196 -1.98 -17.42 7.97
CA LYS A 196 -2.90 -17.98 6.97
C LYS A 196 -2.14 -18.81 5.93
N LEU A 197 -2.57 -20.08 5.77
CA LEU A 197 -1.91 -21.03 4.87
C LEU A 197 -2.06 -20.65 3.39
N ASP A 198 -3.23 -20.20 2.98
CA ASP A 198 -3.52 -19.77 1.61
C ASP A 198 -2.61 -18.61 1.16
N LYS A 199 -2.36 -17.63 2.05
CA LYS A 199 -1.42 -16.53 1.79
C LYS A 199 0.03 -17.03 1.70
N LEU A 200 0.40 -17.97 2.55
CA LEU A 200 1.74 -18.58 2.53
C LEU A 200 1.96 -19.47 1.29
N GLU A 201 0.94 -20.17 0.80
CA GLU A 201 0.97 -20.91 -0.45
C GLU A 201 1.25 -19.96 -1.63
N LEU A 202 0.51 -18.85 -1.71
CA LEU A 202 0.73 -17.84 -2.76
C LEU A 202 2.13 -17.19 -2.63
N ALA A 203 2.62 -16.93 -1.41
CA ALA A 203 3.97 -16.45 -1.19
C ALA A 203 5.04 -17.43 -1.70
N SER A 204 4.81 -18.74 -1.53
CA SER A 204 5.69 -19.79 -2.03
C SER A 204 5.74 -19.82 -3.56
N GLU A 205 4.62 -19.58 -4.23
CA GLU A 205 4.58 -19.49 -5.69
C GLU A 205 5.39 -18.30 -6.22
N TYR A 206 5.43 -17.19 -5.47
CA TYR A 206 6.33 -16.08 -5.75
C TYR A 206 7.78 -16.33 -5.29
N GLY A 207 8.08 -17.55 -4.83
CA GLY A 207 9.42 -18.02 -4.50
C GLY A 207 9.93 -17.57 -3.13
N ALA A 208 9.05 -17.26 -2.18
CA ALA A 208 9.43 -17.10 -0.78
C ALA A 208 9.37 -18.42 -0.02
N VAL A 209 10.13 -18.51 1.06
CA VAL A 209 10.08 -19.63 2.01
C VAL A 209 9.00 -19.33 3.05
N PRO A 210 7.91 -20.12 3.13
CA PRO A 210 6.80 -19.83 4.03
C PRO A 210 7.11 -20.22 5.46
N ILE A 211 6.71 -19.37 6.42
CA ILE A 211 6.79 -19.62 7.87
C ILE A 211 5.39 -19.36 8.46
N ASN A 212 4.76 -20.39 8.98
CA ASN A 212 3.46 -20.25 9.63
C ASN A 212 3.62 -19.92 11.11
N ALA A 213 3.42 -18.65 11.45
CA ALA A 213 3.57 -18.13 12.82
C ALA A 213 2.54 -18.69 13.83
N SER A 214 1.46 -19.34 13.36
CA SER A 214 0.53 -20.04 14.26
C SER A 214 1.00 -21.43 14.70
N ARG A 215 2.05 -21.97 14.05
CA ARG A 215 2.53 -23.34 14.27
C ARG A 215 3.95 -23.43 14.79
N THR A 216 4.76 -22.39 14.59
CA THR A 216 6.17 -22.38 14.95
C THR A 216 6.55 -21.05 15.61
N ASP A 217 7.57 -21.06 16.44
CA ASP A 217 8.24 -19.83 16.83
C ASP A 217 8.96 -19.26 15.59
N THR A 218 8.51 -18.11 15.15
CA THR A 218 8.97 -17.46 13.92
C THR A 218 10.46 -17.09 13.99
N VAL A 219 10.90 -16.58 15.14
CA VAL A 219 12.28 -16.13 15.33
C VAL A 219 13.24 -17.33 15.34
N GLU A 220 12.86 -18.39 16.06
CA GLU A 220 13.66 -19.63 16.09
C GLU A 220 13.75 -20.28 14.69
N GLU A 221 12.63 -20.29 13.93
CA GLU A 221 12.63 -20.90 12.61
C GLU A 221 13.50 -20.08 11.61
N ILE A 222 13.40 -18.75 11.63
CA ILE A 222 14.30 -17.88 10.84
C ILE A 222 15.77 -18.10 11.26
N ARG A 223 16.05 -18.19 12.55
CA ARG A 223 17.42 -18.47 13.05
C ARG A 223 17.94 -19.82 12.53
N LYS A 224 17.12 -20.84 12.58
CA LYS A 224 17.47 -22.19 12.09
C LYS A 224 17.77 -22.16 10.59
N MET A 225 16.89 -21.55 9.77
CA MET A 225 17.04 -21.43 8.32
C MET A 225 18.29 -20.63 7.94
N THR A 226 18.61 -19.59 8.68
CA THR A 226 19.80 -18.76 8.48
C THR A 226 21.05 -19.28 9.20
N LYS A 227 21.05 -20.52 9.70
CA LYS A 227 22.18 -21.15 10.43
C LYS A 227 22.65 -20.30 11.61
N GLY A 228 21.72 -19.73 12.35
CA GLY A 228 21.95 -18.89 13.52
C GLY A 228 22.24 -17.42 13.23
N LYS A 229 22.40 -17.02 11.97
CA LYS A 229 22.83 -15.66 11.60
C LYS A 229 21.71 -14.61 11.73
N GLY A 230 20.45 -14.97 11.50
CA GLY A 230 19.36 -14.05 11.30
C GLY A 230 19.35 -13.42 9.89
N VAL A 231 18.37 -12.55 9.60
CA VAL A 231 18.22 -11.91 8.29
C VAL A 231 18.92 -10.55 8.22
N ASN A 232 19.28 -10.13 7.01
CA ASN A 232 19.86 -8.81 6.75
C ASN A 232 18.83 -7.70 6.83
N LEU A 233 17.59 -7.99 6.35
CA LEU A 233 16.49 -7.05 6.35
C LEU A 233 15.21 -7.76 6.80
N ALA A 234 14.43 -7.12 7.65
CA ALA A 234 13.10 -7.59 8.01
C ALA A 234 12.08 -6.45 7.85
N LEU A 235 10.94 -6.74 7.22
CA LEU A 235 9.84 -5.79 7.00
C LEU A 235 8.65 -6.20 7.87
N GLU A 236 8.13 -5.28 8.66
CA GLU A 236 6.91 -5.44 9.44
C GLU A 236 5.76 -4.72 8.76
N MET A 237 4.73 -5.45 8.32
CA MET A 237 3.64 -4.94 7.50
C MET A 237 2.24 -5.16 8.10
N ILE A 238 2.15 -5.52 9.40
CA ILE A 238 0.90 -5.86 10.07
C ILE A 238 0.46 -4.75 11.03
N GLY A 239 1.41 -4.22 11.82
CA GLY A 239 1.15 -3.19 12.82
C GLY A 239 0.86 -3.73 14.22
N LEU A 240 1.19 -4.99 14.51
CA LEU A 240 1.04 -5.57 15.84
C LEU A 240 2.34 -5.47 16.64
N PRO A 241 2.32 -5.11 17.93
CA PRO A 241 3.53 -5.03 18.76
C PRO A 241 4.35 -6.32 18.77
N GLU A 242 3.67 -7.47 18.78
CA GLU A 242 4.34 -8.77 18.78
C GLU A 242 5.08 -9.04 17.47
N THR A 243 4.48 -8.73 16.31
CA THR A 243 5.16 -8.91 15.01
C THR A 243 6.30 -7.91 14.84
N MET A 244 6.16 -6.69 15.35
CA MET A 244 7.27 -5.72 15.38
C MET A 244 8.46 -6.24 16.20
N LYS A 245 8.19 -6.82 17.36
CA LYS A 245 9.22 -7.43 18.21
C LYS A 245 9.89 -8.61 17.51
N GLN A 246 9.12 -9.52 16.92
CA GLN A 246 9.64 -10.67 16.18
C GLN A 246 10.49 -10.23 14.97
N THR A 247 10.04 -9.19 14.24
CA THR A 247 10.78 -8.59 13.12
C THR A 247 12.18 -8.17 13.58
N ILE A 248 12.27 -7.45 14.70
CA ILE A 248 13.55 -6.99 15.26
C ILE A 248 14.41 -8.16 15.75
N GLN A 249 13.83 -9.13 16.43
CA GLN A 249 14.55 -10.30 16.97
C GLN A 249 15.06 -11.26 15.88
N SER A 250 14.49 -11.19 14.68
CA SER A 250 14.91 -12.00 13.52
C SER A 250 16.17 -11.48 12.85
N LEU A 251 16.61 -10.26 13.18
CA LEU A 251 17.78 -9.63 12.55
C LEU A 251 19.08 -10.34 12.87
N GLY A 252 19.97 -10.37 11.89
CA GLY A 252 21.39 -10.68 12.09
C GLY A 252 22.18 -9.45 12.53
N VAL A 253 23.51 -9.63 12.69
CA VAL A 253 24.43 -8.50 12.94
C VAL A 253 24.34 -7.51 11.79
N MET A 254 24.27 -6.19 12.11
CA MET A 254 24.04 -5.08 11.18
C MET A 254 22.71 -5.19 10.39
N GLY A 255 21.77 -5.97 10.90
CA GLY A 255 20.44 -6.14 10.29
C GLY A 255 19.56 -4.91 10.46
N ARG A 256 18.58 -4.76 9.57
CA ARG A 256 17.68 -3.61 9.54
C ARG A 256 16.23 -4.07 9.62
N ALA A 257 15.49 -3.58 10.60
CA ALA A 257 14.04 -3.75 10.70
C ALA A 257 13.33 -2.52 10.15
N VAL A 258 12.48 -2.67 9.16
CA VAL A 258 11.64 -1.59 8.62
C VAL A 258 10.21 -1.78 9.12
N ILE A 259 9.71 -0.80 9.86
CA ILE A 259 8.36 -0.79 10.39
C ILE A 259 7.47 0.01 9.45
N VAL A 260 6.47 -0.66 8.90
CA VAL A 260 5.48 -0.13 7.95
C VAL A 260 4.07 -0.17 8.54
N GLY A 261 3.76 -1.24 9.28
CA GLY A 261 2.45 -1.45 9.89
C GLY A 261 2.13 -0.38 10.94
N LEU A 262 0.89 0.12 10.92
CA LEU A 262 0.44 1.18 11.82
C LEU A 262 0.08 0.59 13.19
N SER A 263 0.66 1.11 14.26
CA SER A 263 0.34 0.75 15.64
C SER A 263 0.24 2.00 16.52
N GLN A 264 -0.71 1.99 17.44
CA GLN A 264 -0.81 2.99 18.50
C GLN A 264 -0.17 2.52 19.82
N VAL A 265 0.27 1.25 19.86
CA VAL A 265 0.91 0.67 21.04
C VAL A 265 2.42 0.92 20.96
N PRO A 266 3.05 1.41 22.04
CA PRO A 266 4.49 1.62 22.07
C PRO A 266 5.28 0.33 21.79
N LEU A 267 6.34 0.46 21.00
CA LEU A 267 7.30 -0.62 20.75
C LEU A 267 8.39 -0.56 21.84
N GLU A 268 8.50 -1.64 22.62
CA GLU A 268 9.56 -1.80 23.61
C GLU A 268 10.76 -2.51 23.00
N VAL A 269 11.94 -1.93 23.14
CA VAL A 269 13.20 -2.45 22.61
C VAL A 269 14.26 -2.48 23.72
N HIS A 270 14.97 -3.58 23.87
CA HIS A 270 16.12 -3.67 24.78
C HIS A 270 17.37 -3.08 24.12
N PRO A 271 17.86 -1.88 24.51
CA PRO A 271 18.84 -1.15 23.73
C PRO A 271 20.14 -1.92 23.50
N TYR A 272 20.69 -2.54 24.53
CA TYR A 272 21.96 -3.24 24.43
C TYR A 272 21.85 -4.53 23.59
N GLN A 273 20.90 -5.39 23.94
CA GLN A 273 20.77 -6.71 23.27
C GLN A 273 20.31 -6.60 21.83
N THR A 274 19.44 -5.62 21.55
CA THR A 274 18.77 -5.51 20.24
C THR A 274 19.53 -4.60 19.29
N LEU A 275 20.02 -3.45 19.76
CA LEU A 275 20.63 -2.44 18.90
C LEU A 275 22.16 -2.47 19.02
N ILE A 276 22.70 -2.15 20.22
CA ILE A 276 24.15 -1.93 20.39
C ILE A 276 24.94 -3.22 20.14
N GLY A 277 24.50 -4.35 20.71
CA GLY A 277 25.22 -5.62 20.62
C GLY A 277 25.26 -6.26 19.22
N GLN A 278 24.40 -5.80 18.31
CA GLN A 278 24.32 -6.28 16.93
C GLN A 278 24.53 -5.17 15.90
N GLU A 279 24.68 -3.92 16.33
CA GLU A 279 24.67 -2.73 15.45
C GLU A 279 23.44 -2.73 14.51
N ALA A 280 22.30 -3.16 15.03
CA ALA A 280 21.06 -3.24 14.25
C ALA A 280 20.35 -1.89 14.16
N GLU A 281 19.56 -1.72 13.11
CA GLU A 281 18.78 -0.51 12.88
C GLU A 281 17.27 -0.79 12.94
N ILE A 282 16.49 0.15 13.48
CA ILE A 282 15.04 0.19 13.36
C ILE A 282 14.67 1.42 12.54
N ILE A 283 13.99 1.21 11.43
CA ILE A 283 13.71 2.23 10.41
C ILE A 283 12.20 2.37 10.25
N GLY A 284 11.67 3.58 10.35
CA GLY A 284 10.30 3.88 9.95
C GLY A 284 10.20 4.04 8.43
N SER A 285 9.16 3.48 7.84
CA SER A 285 8.78 3.72 6.45
C SER A 285 7.36 4.28 6.41
N ASN A 286 7.20 5.45 5.81
CA ASN A 286 5.91 6.12 5.70
C ASN A 286 5.57 6.31 4.23
N ASP A 287 4.46 5.68 3.81
CA ASP A 287 3.89 5.90 2.48
C ASP A 287 4.85 5.49 1.33
N HIS A 288 4.85 6.25 0.24
CA HIS A 288 5.73 6.10 -0.92
C HIS A 288 5.92 7.44 -1.64
N LEU A 289 6.80 7.48 -2.63
CA LEU A 289 7.15 8.68 -3.38
C LEU A 289 6.57 8.64 -4.79
N LEU A 290 6.12 9.79 -5.29
CA LEU A 290 5.63 9.95 -6.66
C LEU A 290 6.66 9.43 -7.68
N GLN A 291 7.94 9.73 -7.47
CA GLN A 291 9.05 9.31 -8.35
C GLN A 291 9.29 7.79 -8.38
N GLU A 292 8.71 7.01 -7.46
CA GLU A 292 8.83 5.55 -7.44
C GLU A 292 7.78 4.87 -8.34
N LEU A 293 6.67 5.53 -8.58
CA LEU A 293 5.52 4.96 -9.30
C LEU A 293 5.81 4.63 -10.78
N PRO A 294 6.52 5.46 -11.56
CA PRO A 294 6.86 5.08 -12.94
C PRO A 294 7.68 3.79 -13.04
N LEU A 295 8.66 3.63 -12.15
CA LEU A 295 9.44 2.39 -12.07
C LEU A 295 8.53 1.19 -11.70
N LEU A 296 7.65 1.36 -10.73
CA LEU A 296 6.75 0.31 -10.29
C LEU A 296 5.81 -0.15 -11.42
N ILE A 297 5.23 0.80 -12.16
CA ILE A 297 4.40 0.51 -13.34
C ILE A 297 5.21 -0.23 -14.42
N ASP A 298 6.46 0.18 -14.65
CA ASP A 298 7.31 -0.49 -15.64
C ASP A 298 7.67 -1.93 -15.21
N MET A 299 7.93 -2.16 -13.92
CA MET A 299 8.12 -3.51 -13.37
C MET A 299 6.85 -4.38 -13.52
N ALA A 300 5.67 -3.81 -13.30
CA ALA A 300 4.41 -4.50 -13.51
C ALA A 300 4.16 -4.81 -15.00
N ARG A 301 4.42 -3.84 -15.90
CA ARG A 301 4.33 -4.04 -17.35
C ARG A 301 5.25 -5.16 -17.84
N GLN A 302 6.45 -5.27 -17.28
CA GLN A 302 7.41 -6.31 -17.60
C GLN A 302 7.15 -7.65 -16.89
N ARG A 303 6.08 -7.75 -16.09
CA ARG A 303 5.75 -8.93 -15.26
C ARG A 303 6.83 -9.32 -14.25
N VAL A 304 7.71 -8.39 -13.88
CA VAL A 304 8.62 -8.53 -12.75
C VAL A 304 7.85 -8.44 -11.43
N LEU A 305 6.79 -7.63 -11.42
CA LEU A 305 5.78 -7.56 -10.37
C LEU A 305 4.43 -8.04 -10.96
N ASP A 306 3.96 -9.19 -10.52
CA ASP A 306 2.67 -9.74 -10.92
C ASP A 306 1.64 -9.50 -9.81
N THR A 307 0.69 -8.60 -10.07
CA THR A 307 -0.41 -8.28 -9.16
C THR A 307 -1.72 -8.98 -9.53
N SER A 308 -1.75 -9.78 -10.59
CA SER A 308 -2.96 -10.44 -11.10
C SER A 308 -3.64 -11.35 -10.06
N ARG A 309 -2.84 -12.01 -9.21
CA ARG A 309 -3.32 -12.87 -8.12
C ARG A 309 -3.49 -12.14 -6.79
N VAL A 310 -2.98 -10.92 -6.69
CA VAL A 310 -3.20 -10.04 -5.52
C VAL A 310 -4.66 -9.58 -5.50
N VAL A 311 -5.24 -9.31 -6.66
CA VAL A 311 -6.67 -8.98 -6.81
C VAL A 311 -7.51 -10.25 -6.69
N SER A 312 -7.90 -10.61 -5.46
CA SER A 312 -8.68 -11.83 -5.19
C SER A 312 -10.17 -11.66 -5.45
N GLN A 313 -10.70 -10.45 -5.34
CA GLN A 313 -12.12 -10.17 -5.52
C GLN A 313 -12.36 -8.89 -6.31
N ARG A 314 -13.38 -8.92 -7.18
CA ARG A 314 -13.90 -7.77 -7.91
C ARG A 314 -15.34 -7.52 -7.49
N ILE A 315 -15.63 -6.32 -7.01
CA ILE A 315 -16.98 -5.92 -6.56
C ILE A 315 -17.43 -4.65 -7.28
N PRO A 316 -18.73 -4.43 -7.50
CA PRO A 316 -19.23 -3.17 -8.04
C PRO A 316 -19.12 -2.03 -7.01
N LEU A 317 -19.34 -0.79 -7.45
CA LEU A 317 -19.52 0.39 -6.59
C LEU A 317 -20.87 0.27 -5.85
N ASP A 318 -20.85 -0.49 -4.75
CA ASP A 318 -22.01 -0.83 -3.93
C ASP A 318 -21.67 -0.73 -2.45
N ALA A 319 -22.47 0.03 -1.69
CA ALA A 319 -22.18 0.35 -0.31
C ALA A 319 -22.19 -0.90 0.59
N GLU A 320 -23.11 -1.86 0.38
CA GLU A 320 -23.21 -3.07 1.19
C GLU A 320 -21.97 -3.94 1.00
N LYS A 321 -21.57 -4.18 -0.26
CA LYS A 321 -20.39 -4.98 -0.59
C LYS A 321 -19.09 -4.34 -0.11
N ILE A 322 -18.97 -3.01 -0.22
CA ILE A 322 -17.80 -2.28 0.28
C ILE A 322 -17.73 -2.38 1.81
N ASN A 323 -18.84 -2.16 2.51
CA ASN A 323 -18.89 -2.30 3.97
C ASN A 323 -18.50 -3.71 4.41
N GLN A 324 -19.02 -4.75 3.74
CA GLN A 324 -18.65 -6.13 4.04
C GLN A 324 -17.14 -6.35 3.92
N ARG A 325 -16.48 -5.82 2.86
CA ARG A 325 -15.02 -5.95 2.71
C ARG A 325 -14.25 -5.18 3.77
N LEU A 326 -14.74 -4.02 4.19
CA LEU A 326 -14.15 -3.27 5.30
C LEU A 326 -14.29 -4.01 6.64
N ASP A 327 -15.42 -4.70 6.87
CA ASP A 327 -15.61 -5.57 8.03
C ASP A 327 -14.66 -6.77 8.02
N ASP A 328 -14.48 -7.40 6.86
CA ASP A 328 -13.54 -8.51 6.70
C ASP A 328 -12.09 -8.09 7.01
N LEU A 329 -11.69 -6.89 6.58
CA LEU A 329 -10.38 -6.31 6.90
C LEU A 329 -10.22 -6.04 8.40
N GLU A 330 -11.23 -5.46 9.06
CA GLU A 330 -11.19 -5.20 10.50
C GLU A 330 -11.08 -6.47 11.33
N ASN A 331 -11.67 -7.57 10.86
CA ASN A 331 -11.65 -8.87 11.51
C ASN A 331 -10.54 -9.80 11.04
N TYR A 332 -9.68 -9.34 10.11
CA TYR A 332 -8.62 -10.16 9.49
C TYR A 332 -9.13 -11.45 8.84
N THR A 333 -10.36 -11.40 8.30
CA THR A 333 -11.00 -12.54 7.61
C THR A 333 -10.91 -12.45 6.09
N GLU A 334 -10.39 -11.35 5.56
CA GLU A 334 -10.22 -11.10 4.13
C GLU A 334 -9.29 -12.12 3.46
N ASP A 335 -9.50 -12.35 2.16
CA ASP A 335 -8.57 -13.07 1.28
C ASP A 335 -7.28 -12.24 1.09
N VAL A 336 -6.94 -11.82 -0.13
CA VAL A 336 -5.76 -10.99 -0.36
C VAL A 336 -6.16 -9.53 -0.57
N ARG A 337 -6.93 -9.23 -1.62
CA ARG A 337 -7.32 -7.86 -1.97
C ARG A 337 -8.64 -7.82 -2.71
N ALA A 338 -9.57 -6.96 -2.25
CA ALA A 338 -10.78 -6.62 -3.00
C ALA A 338 -10.58 -5.31 -3.76
N VAL A 339 -11.15 -5.24 -4.97
CA VAL A 339 -11.13 -4.05 -5.83
C VAL A 339 -12.53 -3.75 -6.31
N ILE A 340 -12.94 -2.50 -6.20
CA ILE A 340 -14.16 -1.97 -6.80
C ILE A 340 -13.88 -1.81 -8.29
N VAL A 341 -14.72 -2.40 -9.15
CA VAL A 341 -14.60 -2.30 -10.61
C VAL A 341 -15.87 -1.67 -11.15
N GLN A 342 -15.72 -0.66 -12.00
CA GLN A 342 -16.83 0.01 -12.66
C GLN A 342 -16.78 -0.29 -14.16
N GLN A 343 -17.88 -0.83 -14.66
CA GLN A 343 -18.10 -1.09 -16.09
C GLN A 343 -18.78 0.12 -16.73
N ASP A 344 -18.68 0.25 -18.06
CA ASP A 344 -19.36 1.29 -18.85
C ASP A 344 -20.87 1.27 -18.67
#